data_4233ed296ab7d1163c2f9bc9a9366e42
#
_entry.id   4233ed296ab7d1163c2f9bc9a9366e42
#
_cell.length_a   1.000
_cell.length_b   1.000
_cell.length_c   1.000
_cell.angle_alpha   90.00
_cell.angle_beta   90.00
_cell.angle_gamma   90.00
#
_symmetry.space_group_name_H-M   'P 1'
#
loop_
_entity.id
_entity.type
_entity.pdbx_description
1 polymer ?
#
loop_
_entity_poly.entity_id
_entity_poly.type
_entity_poly.pdbx_seq_one_letter_code
_entity_poly.pdbx_strand_id
1 'polypeptide(L)'
;VPYEEFSLFPSAMVLHYGQAIFEGMKAFKTCDNRLVVFRTRDYLQRFNRSADILCIPNIDVDTVQAGLFKLLEIDKRWVPGKLGTSIYIRPFIVATDPYVGVKCSDTYKLFIILSPSGTYYAQGFNPVGIRVEDKYVRAVPGGIGEAKTPGNYAASLRAQVEAKKEGYAQVLWLDGVERKYVEEVGTMNIFFKINGTVVTPMLNGSILPGVTRASCIDLCKHWGLPVEERRISVD
;
A
#
# COMPACT_ATOMS: atom_id res chain seq x y z
N VAL A 1 -24.30 -2.60 -2.50
CA VAL A 1 -25.03 -1.54 -1.78
C VAL A 1 -24.66 -0.18 -2.32
N PRO A 2 -25.52 0.83 -2.25
CA PRO A 2 -25.18 2.21 -2.59
C PRO A 2 -23.96 2.71 -1.78
N TYR A 3 -23.25 3.71 -2.33
CA TYR A 3 -22.19 4.40 -1.59
C TYR A 3 -22.85 5.38 -0.61
N GLU A 4 -22.86 5.00 0.66
CA GLU A 4 -23.52 5.73 1.74
C GLU A 4 -22.75 5.57 3.06
N GLU A 5 -23.12 6.34 4.07
CA GLU A 5 -22.57 6.21 5.41
C GLU A 5 -22.89 4.83 6.00
N PHE A 6 -21.97 4.29 6.80
CA PHE A 6 -22.23 3.11 7.61
C PHE A 6 -22.00 3.40 9.10
N SER A 7 -22.81 2.79 9.94
CA SER A 7 -22.75 3.04 11.38
C SER A 7 -21.74 2.10 12.06
N LEU A 8 -21.02 2.65 13.03
CA LEU A 8 -20.22 1.95 14.02
C LEU A 8 -20.61 2.43 15.41
N PHE A 9 -20.52 1.56 16.41
CA PHE A 9 -20.59 1.99 17.80
C PHE A 9 -19.39 2.89 18.14
N PRO A 10 -19.55 3.94 18.98
CA PRO A 10 -18.42 4.76 19.42
C PRO A 10 -17.29 3.95 20.07
N SER A 11 -17.60 2.81 20.68
CA SER A 11 -16.64 1.87 21.27
C SER A 11 -16.08 0.83 20.29
N ALA A 12 -16.36 0.92 18.98
CA ALA A 12 -15.82 -0.01 17.99
C ALA A 12 -14.29 0.00 18.03
N MET A 13 -13.66 -1.17 18.13
CA MET A 13 -12.23 -1.33 18.39
C MET A 13 -11.35 -0.63 17.37
N VAL A 14 -11.76 -0.55 16.11
CA VAL A 14 -11.00 0.14 15.06
C VAL A 14 -10.78 1.63 15.40
N LEU A 15 -11.71 2.28 16.08
CA LEU A 15 -11.63 3.71 16.45
C LEU A 15 -10.61 3.97 17.56
N HIS A 16 -10.27 2.97 18.36
CA HIS A 16 -9.38 3.07 19.51
C HIS A 16 -8.02 2.43 19.28
N TYR A 17 -7.96 1.29 18.61
CA TYR A 17 -6.75 0.48 18.47
C TYR A 17 -6.28 0.32 17.03
N GLY A 18 -7.02 0.86 16.06
CA GLY A 18 -6.63 0.86 14.66
C GLY A 18 -6.50 -0.53 14.03
N GLN A 19 -7.16 -1.58 14.60
CA GLN A 19 -7.15 -2.93 14.04
C GLN A 19 -7.95 -2.94 12.72
N ALA A 20 -7.22 -2.66 11.65
CA ALA A 20 -7.73 -2.58 10.30
C ALA A 20 -6.63 -2.87 9.29
N ILE A 21 -7.00 -3.36 8.14
CA ILE A 21 -6.09 -3.56 6.98
C ILE A 21 -6.75 -3.04 5.72
N PHE A 22 -5.96 -2.71 4.73
CA PHE A 22 -6.48 -2.29 3.43
C PHE A 22 -5.56 -2.71 2.28
N GLU A 23 -6.11 -2.70 1.08
CA GLU A 23 -5.36 -2.88 -0.15
C GLU A 23 -5.58 -1.73 -1.13
N GLY A 24 -4.74 -1.68 -2.14
CA GLY A 24 -4.87 -0.72 -3.21
C GLY A 24 -4.37 -1.30 -4.52
N MET A 25 -5.28 -1.46 -5.46
CA MET A 25 -4.99 -1.88 -6.83
C MET A 25 -5.75 -1.00 -7.81
N LYS A 26 -5.49 -1.14 -9.10
CA LYS A 26 -6.11 -0.31 -10.13
C LYS A 26 -6.69 -1.16 -11.23
N ALA A 27 -7.87 -0.76 -11.72
CA ALA A 27 -8.39 -1.24 -12.98
C ALA A 27 -8.23 -0.16 -14.06
N PHE A 28 -7.92 -0.60 -15.27
CA PHE A 28 -7.67 0.24 -16.42
C PHE A 28 -8.63 -0.12 -17.54
N LYS A 29 -8.98 0.88 -18.33
CA LYS A 29 -9.72 0.69 -19.58
C LYS A 29 -8.72 0.59 -20.73
N THR A 30 -8.74 -0.53 -21.44
CA THR A 30 -7.88 -0.74 -22.62
C THR A 30 -8.43 0.01 -23.84
N CYS A 31 -7.63 0.14 -24.91
CA CYS A 31 -8.05 0.78 -26.16
C CYS A 31 -9.22 0.04 -26.85
N ASP A 32 -9.36 -1.26 -26.60
CA ASP A 32 -10.48 -2.10 -27.09
C ASP A 32 -11.65 -2.19 -26.07
N ASN A 33 -11.73 -1.22 -25.12
CA ASN A 33 -12.78 -1.08 -24.11
C ASN A 33 -12.92 -2.22 -23.10
N ARG A 34 -11.95 -3.11 -22.98
CA ARG A 34 -11.91 -4.10 -21.90
C ARG A 34 -11.49 -3.44 -20.59
N LEU A 35 -11.94 -4.00 -19.46
CA LEU A 35 -11.42 -3.67 -18.14
C LEU A 35 -10.39 -4.71 -17.74
N VAL A 36 -9.24 -4.24 -17.29
CA VAL A 36 -8.14 -5.09 -16.82
C VAL A 36 -7.69 -4.66 -15.44
N VAL A 37 -7.41 -5.64 -14.56
CA VAL A 37 -6.82 -5.43 -13.25
C VAL A 37 -5.50 -6.20 -13.20
N PHE A 38 -4.45 -5.54 -12.77
CA PHE A 38 -3.11 -6.14 -12.75
C PHE A 38 -2.90 -6.91 -11.45
N ARG A 39 -2.55 -8.22 -11.56
CA ARG A 39 -2.14 -9.11 -10.47
C ARG A 39 -3.10 -9.12 -9.26
N THR A 40 -4.40 -9.14 -9.48
CA THR A 40 -5.44 -9.06 -8.43
C THR A 40 -5.20 -10.09 -7.32
N ARG A 41 -4.87 -11.33 -7.68
CA ARG A 41 -4.66 -12.42 -6.73
C ARG A 41 -3.49 -12.13 -5.77
N ASP A 42 -2.39 -11.58 -6.28
CA ASP A 42 -1.24 -11.21 -5.45
C ASP A 42 -1.58 -10.13 -4.41
N TYR A 43 -2.40 -9.15 -4.79
CA TYR A 43 -2.91 -8.14 -3.85
C TYR A 43 -3.79 -8.76 -2.77
N LEU A 44 -4.70 -9.66 -3.13
CA LEU A 44 -5.58 -10.33 -2.16
C LEU A 44 -4.82 -11.29 -1.25
N GLN A 45 -3.77 -11.95 -1.76
CA GLN A 45 -2.87 -12.75 -0.93
C GLN A 45 -2.07 -11.86 0.04
N ARG A 46 -1.61 -10.67 -0.40
CA ARG A 46 -0.96 -9.69 0.49
C ARG A 46 -1.94 -9.13 1.53
N PHE A 47 -3.20 -8.99 1.19
CA PHE A 47 -4.26 -8.63 2.12
C PHE A 47 -4.37 -9.65 3.26
N ASN A 48 -4.34 -10.95 2.95
CA ASN A 48 -4.31 -12.01 3.94
C ASN A 48 -3.02 -11.98 4.79
N ARG A 49 -1.84 -11.75 4.20
CA ARG A 49 -0.61 -11.57 4.99
C ARG A 49 -0.72 -10.39 5.97
N SER A 50 -1.34 -9.31 5.55
CA SER A 50 -1.61 -8.18 6.46
C SER A 50 -2.63 -8.55 7.55
N ALA A 51 -3.62 -9.39 7.22
CA ALA A 51 -4.60 -9.91 8.18
C ALA A 51 -3.92 -10.77 9.26
N ASP A 52 -3.02 -11.68 8.86
CA ASP A 52 -2.28 -12.53 9.80
C ASP A 52 -1.49 -11.69 10.82
N ILE A 53 -0.80 -10.63 10.36
CA ILE A 53 0.00 -9.75 11.23
C ILE A 53 -0.88 -8.98 12.23
N LEU A 54 -2.09 -8.58 11.80
CA LEU A 54 -3.03 -7.83 12.64
C LEU A 54 -4.04 -8.73 13.37
N CYS A 55 -3.86 -10.06 13.34
CA CYS A 55 -4.79 -11.03 13.94
C CYS A 55 -6.23 -10.84 13.45
N ILE A 56 -6.39 -10.57 12.17
CA ILE A 56 -7.70 -10.46 11.48
C ILE A 56 -7.92 -11.76 10.70
N PRO A 57 -9.12 -12.33 10.68
CA PRO A 57 -9.42 -13.54 9.90
C PRO A 57 -9.12 -13.34 8.41
N ASN A 58 -8.53 -14.35 7.78
CA ASN A 58 -8.25 -14.36 6.36
C ASN A 58 -9.54 -14.39 5.54
N ILE A 59 -9.51 -13.71 4.39
CA ILE A 59 -10.56 -13.79 3.39
C ILE A 59 -10.37 -15.02 2.49
N ASP A 60 -11.46 -15.55 1.95
CA ASP A 60 -11.39 -16.43 0.79
C ASP A 60 -11.08 -15.60 -0.47
N VAL A 61 -9.89 -15.81 -1.03
CA VAL A 61 -9.36 -15.01 -2.14
C VAL A 61 -10.23 -15.12 -3.38
N ASP A 62 -10.74 -16.30 -3.68
CA ASP A 62 -11.52 -16.53 -4.90
C ASP A 62 -12.89 -15.85 -4.81
N THR A 63 -13.56 -15.96 -3.66
CA THR A 63 -14.84 -15.30 -3.40
C THR A 63 -14.72 -13.77 -3.47
N VAL A 64 -13.67 -13.20 -2.82
CA VAL A 64 -13.48 -11.73 -2.81
C VAL A 64 -13.08 -11.24 -4.20
N GLN A 65 -12.26 -11.97 -4.94
CA GLN A 65 -11.91 -11.64 -6.33
C GLN A 65 -13.14 -11.64 -7.24
N ALA A 66 -14.00 -12.66 -7.13
CA ALA A 66 -15.24 -12.73 -7.91
C ALA A 66 -16.16 -11.53 -7.59
N GLY A 67 -16.32 -11.20 -6.31
CA GLY A 67 -17.10 -10.04 -5.87
C GLY A 67 -16.52 -8.71 -6.40
N LEU A 68 -15.19 -8.55 -6.37
CA LEU A 68 -14.51 -7.39 -6.93
C LEU A 68 -14.76 -7.23 -8.42
N PHE A 69 -14.65 -8.31 -9.19
CA PHE A 69 -14.90 -8.26 -10.63
C PHE A 69 -16.38 -7.95 -10.93
N LYS A 70 -17.30 -8.49 -10.13
CA LYS A 70 -18.72 -8.16 -10.26
C LYS A 70 -19.00 -6.69 -9.96
N LEU A 71 -18.37 -6.13 -8.95
CA LEU A 71 -18.44 -4.69 -8.63
C LEU A 71 -17.93 -3.83 -9.79
N LEU A 72 -16.78 -4.18 -10.38
CA LEU A 72 -16.22 -3.48 -11.53
C LEU A 72 -17.12 -3.56 -12.77
N GLU A 73 -17.82 -4.70 -12.99
CA GLU A 73 -18.78 -4.85 -14.08
C GLU A 73 -19.98 -3.91 -13.91
N ILE A 74 -20.51 -3.81 -12.69
CA ILE A 74 -21.65 -2.94 -12.35
C ILE A 74 -21.26 -1.47 -12.54
N ASP A 75 -20.08 -1.08 -12.06
CA ASP A 75 -19.62 0.30 -12.03
C ASP A 75 -18.66 0.66 -13.18
N LYS A 76 -18.59 -0.15 -14.23
CA LYS A 76 -17.68 0.05 -15.38
C LYS A 76 -17.76 1.44 -16.03
N ARG A 77 -18.92 2.11 -15.93
CA ARG A 77 -19.13 3.47 -16.45
C ARG A 77 -18.26 4.52 -15.75
N TRP A 78 -17.81 4.24 -14.49
CA TRP A 78 -16.98 5.13 -13.72
C TRP A 78 -15.49 4.98 -14.01
N VAL A 79 -15.08 3.95 -14.79
CA VAL A 79 -13.69 3.74 -15.16
C VAL A 79 -13.31 4.75 -16.25
N PRO A 80 -12.40 5.70 -15.96
CA PRO A 80 -12.02 6.72 -16.93
C PRO A 80 -11.31 6.10 -18.13
N GLY A 81 -11.53 6.65 -19.33
CA GLY A 81 -10.89 6.19 -20.58
C GLY A 81 -9.68 7.01 -21.02
N LYS A 82 -9.34 8.10 -20.31
CA LYS A 82 -8.20 8.95 -20.66
C LYS A 82 -6.88 8.26 -20.30
N LEU A 83 -5.88 8.35 -21.15
CA LEU A 83 -4.54 7.84 -20.87
C LEU A 83 -3.99 8.40 -19.54
N GLY A 84 -3.36 7.54 -18.72
CA GLY A 84 -2.86 7.91 -17.40
C GLY A 84 -3.91 7.93 -16.30
N THR A 85 -5.17 7.60 -16.60
CA THR A 85 -6.25 7.49 -15.63
C THR A 85 -6.60 6.03 -15.34
N SER A 86 -7.28 5.78 -14.22
CA SER A 86 -7.68 4.44 -13.77
C SER A 86 -8.83 4.56 -12.79
N ILE A 87 -9.44 3.44 -12.42
CA ILE A 87 -10.22 3.37 -11.20
C ILE A 87 -9.38 2.71 -10.12
N TYR A 88 -9.27 3.38 -8.97
CA TYR A 88 -8.62 2.85 -7.78
C TYR A 88 -9.58 1.96 -7.02
N ILE A 89 -9.12 0.77 -6.66
CA ILE A 89 -9.90 -0.24 -5.94
C ILE A 89 -9.31 -0.35 -4.54
N ARG A 90 -10.15 -0.13 -3.50
CA ARG A 90 -9.78 -0.15 -2.09
C ARG A 90 -10.58 -1.22 -1.33
N PRO A 91 -10.10 -2.47 -1.28
CA PRO A 91 -10.56 -3.43 -0.27
C PRO A 91 -10.03 -2.99 1.11
N PHE A 92 -10.85 -3.11 2.15
CA PHE A 92 -10.41 -2.90 3.52
C PHE A 92 -11.28 -3.67 4.52
N ILE A 93 -10.67 -4.04 5.64
CA ILE A 93 -11.35 -4.66 6.79
C ILE A 93 -11.14 -3.78 8.01
N VAL A 94 -12.19 -3.61 8.79
CA VAL A 94 -12.17 -2.89 10.06
C VAL A 94 -12.76 -3.76 11.18
N ALA A 95 -12.13 -3.74 12.34
CA ALA A 95 -12.62 -4.37 13.56
C ALA A 95 -13.83 -3.60 14.12
N THR A 96 -14.92 -4.31 14.40
CA THR A 96 -16.20 -3.67 14.72
C THR A 96 -16.74 -3.99 16.12
N ASP A 97 -16.08 -4.84 16.92
CA ASP A 97 -16.51 -5.11 18.29
C ASP A 97 -16.68 -3.80 19.08
N PRO A 98 -17.82 -3.62 19.76
CA PRO A 98 -18.07 -2.48 20.64
C PRO A 98 -17.42 -2.69 22.02
N TYR A 99 -16.08 -2.70 22.05
CA TYR A 99 -15.30 -3.00 23.27
C TYR A 99 -14.07 -2.11 23.39
N VAL A 100 -13.87 -1.50 24.55
CA VAL A 100 -12.79 -0.53 24.82
C VAL A 100 -11.53 -1.18 25.43
N GLY A 101 -11.53 -2.49 25.69
CA GLY A 101 -10.34 -3.23 26.12
C GLY A 101 -9.50 -3.70 24.94
N VAL A 102 -8.17 -3.85 25.16
CA VAL A 102 -7.25 -4.35 24.13
C VAL A 102 -7.37 -5.86 23.98
N LYS A 103 -7.90 -6.30 22.87
CA LYS A 103 -7.95 -7.71 22.41
C LYS A 103 -8.04 -7.76 20.91
N CYS A 104 -8.00 -8.94 20.29
CA CYS A 104 -8.46 -9.11 18.90
C CYS A 104 -9.98 -8.96 18.85
N SER A 105 -10.50 -8.32 17.83
CA SER A 105 -11.93 -8.22 17.60
C SER A 105 -12.52 -9.59 17.22
N ASP A 106 -13.75 -9.88 17.63
CA ASP A 106 -14.48 -11.06 17.21
C ASP A 106 -15.34 -10.79 15.96
N THR A 107 -15.59 -9.52 15.65
CA THR A 107 -16.41 -9.10 14.50
C THR A 107 -15.69 -8.09 13.62
N TYR A 108 -15.89 -8.22 12.31
CA TYR A 108 -15.26 -7.38 11.29
C TYR A 108 -16.23 -7.02 10.19
N LYS A 109 -15.97 -5.92 9.50
CA LYS A 109 -16.63 -5.58 8.23
C LYS A 109 -15.59 -5.48 7.12
N LEU A 110 -15.85 -6.19 6.01
CA LEU A 110 -15.11 -6.10 4.76
C LEU A 110 -15.85 -5.20 3.78
N PHE A 111 -15.12 -4.26 3.18
CA PHE A 111 -15.61 -3.36 2.15
C PHE A 111 -14.69 -3.38 0.94
N ILE A 112 -15.26 -3.11 -0.24
CA ILE A 112 -14.52 -2.76 -1.45
C ILE A 112 -15.14 -1.48 -1.99
N ILE A 113 -14.36 -0.39 -2.04
CA ILE A 113 -14.79 0.88 -2.63
C ILE A 113 -13.97 1.19 -3.88
N LEU A 114 -14.59 1.91 -4.81
CA LEU A 114 -14.01 2.32 -6.08
C LEU A 114 -13.90 3.85 -6.13
N SER A 115 -12.80 4.36 -6.70
CA SER A 115 -12.59 5.79 -6.87
C SER A 115 -11.87 6.07 -8.20
N PRO A 116 -12.44 6.91 -9.11
CA PRO A 116 -11.70 7.38 -10.27
C PRO A 116 -10.40 8.09 -9.84
N SER A 117 -9.30 7.80 -10.53
CA SER A 117 -7.97 8.30 -10.17
C SER A 117 -7.22 8.78 -11.41
N GLY A 118 -6.56 9.94 -11.28
CA GLY A 118 -5.60 10.47 -12.24
C GLY A 118 -4.16 10.05 -11.96
N THR A 119 -3.20 10.86 -12.41
CA THR A 119 -1.77 10.69 -12.13
C THR A 119 -1.48 10.91 -10.64
N TYR A 120 -0.55 10.15 -10.08
CA TYR A 120 -0.19 10.25 -8.65
C TYR A 120 0.46 11.59 -8.30
N TYR A 121 1.39 12.07 -9.14
CA TYR A 121 2.01 13.37 -8.99
C TYR A 121 1.46 14.35 -10.03
N ALA A 122 1.16 15.59 -9.60
CA ALA A 122 0.75 16.65 -10.51
C ALA A 122 1.83 16.99 -11.56
N GLN A 123 3.11 16.81 -11.19
CA GLN A 123 4.27 17.00 -12.03
C GLN A 123 4.49 15.83 -13.04
N GLY A 124 3.70 14.78 -12.98
CA GLY A 124 3.86 13.59 -13.81
C GLY A 124 5.14 12.83 -13.51
N PHE A 125 6.03 12.70 -14.51
CA PHE A 125 7.34 12.02 -14.40
C PHE A 125 8.51 12.95 -14.08
N ASN A 126 8.27 14.23 -13.77
CA ASN A 126 9.35 15.15 -13.41
C ASN A 126 9.96 14.74 -12.04
N PRO A 127 11.27 14.91 -11.88
CA PRO A 127 11.93 14.67 -10.60
C PRO A 127 11.36 15.55 -9.49
N VAL A 128 11.30 14.99 -8.28
CA VAL A 128 10.84 15.69 -7.07
C VAL A 128 11.90 15.62 -5.98
N GLY A 129 11.96 16.64 -5.14
CA GLY A 129 12.84 16.65 -3.96
C GLY A 129 12.34 15.67 -2.91
N ILE A 130 13.25 14.86 -2.36
CA ILE A 130 12.99 13.88 -1.29
C ILE A 130 13.94 14.17 -0.14
N ARG A 131 13.39 14.31 1.08
CA ARG A 131 14.18 14.52 2.29
C ARG A 131 14.58 13.19 2.91
N VAL A 132 15.86 13.01 3.21
CA VAL A 132 16.29 11.88 4.04
C VAL A 132 15.81 12.10 5.47
N GLU A 133 15.12 11.13 6.04
CA GLU A 133 14.53 11.23 7.38
C GLU A 133 15.41 10.51 8.40
N ASP A 134 16.11 11.30 9.20
CA ASP A 134 17.05 10.83 10.21
C ASP A 134 16.51 10.85 11.64
N LYS A 135 15.34 11.49 11.86
CA LYS A 135 14.72 11.69 13.17
C LYS A 135 13.59 10.70 13.46
N TYR A 136 12.64 10.60 12.54
CA TYR A 136 11.49 9.74 12.69
C TYR A 136 11.70 8.41 11.97
N VAL A 137 11.02 7.36 12.44
CA VAL A 137 11.02 6.04 11.80
C VAL A 137 9.61 5.70 11.32
N ARG A 138 9.51 5.02 10.18
CA ARG A 138 8.25 4.51 9.66
C ARG A 138 7.84 3.21 10.33
N ALA A 139 8.79 2.30 10.48
CA ALA A 139 8.60 0.95 10.99
C ALA A 139 9.92 0.37 11.50
N VAL A 140 9.82 -0.76 12.19
CA VAL A 140 10.97 -1.56 12.64
C VAL A 140 10.70 -3.04 12.40
N PRO A 141 11.73 -3.88 12.23
CA PRO A 141 11.57 -5.34 12.19
C PRO A 141 10.87 -5.85 13.46
N GLY A 142 9.93 -6.79 13.30
CA GLY A 142 9.08 -7.28 14.40
C GLY A 142 7.88 -6.39 14.74
N GLY A 143 7.75 -5.22 14.08
CA GLY A 143 6.55 -4.39 14.12
C GLY A 143 5.55 -4.76 13.01
N ILE A 144 4.75 -3.80 12.60
CA ILE A 144 3.69 -3.98 11.58
C ILE A 144 4.08 -3.44 10.21
N GLY A 145 5.36 -3.11 9.98
CA GLY A 145 5.85 -2.40 8.79
C GLY A 145 5.57 -3.09 7.46
N GLU A 146 5.58 -4.42 7.44
CA GLU A 146 5.28 -5.24 6.27
C GLU A 146 3.77 -5.49 6.06
N ALA A 147 2.90 -5.06 6.99
CA ALA A 147 1.45 -5.10 6.83
C ALA A 147 0.94 -3.80 6.20
N LYS A 148 -0.11 -3.91 5.38
CA LYS A 148 -0.80 -2.74 4.85
C LYS A 148 -1.94 -2.34 5.79
N THR A 149 -1.56 -1.61 6.86
CA THR A 149 -2.43 -1.23 7.98
C THR A 149 -2.37 0.26 8.29
N PRO A 150 -3.46 0.90 8.74
CA PRO A 150 -3.52 2.33 9.02
C PRO A 150 -2.43 2.86 9.94
N GLY A 151 -1.98 2.06 10.92
CA GLY A 151 -0.95 2.48 11.88
C GLY A 151 0.36 2.93 11.22
N ASN A 152 0.82 2.24 10.18
CA ASN A 152 2.02 2.62 9.43
C ASN A 152 1.87 3.99 8.74
N TYR A 153 0.67 4.31 8.29
CA TYR A 153 0.39 5.57 7.60
C TYR A 153 0.26 6.72 8.60
N ALA A 154 -0.40 6.49 9.73
CA ALA A 154 -0.48 7.48 10.81
C ALA A 154 0.92 7.83 11.35
N ALA A 155 1.79 6.85 11.55
CA ALA A 155 3.17 7.05 12.00
C ALA A 155 4.00 7.93 11.03
N SER A 156 3.68 7.92 9.74
CA SER A 156 4.41 8.67 8.71
C SER A 156 4.04 10.15 8.61
N LEU A 157 2.89 10.57 9.18
CA LEU A 157 2.30 11.89 8.92
C LEU A 157 3.19 13.04 9.38
N ARG A 158 3.80 12.95 10.56
CA ARG A 158 4.60 14.04 11.11
C ARG A 158 5.79 14.37 10.24
N ALA A 159 6.58 13.37 9.88
CA ALA A 159 7.75 13.56 9.00
C ALA A 159 7.34 14.13 7.62
N GLN A 160 6.23 13.64 7.05
CA GLN A 160 5.73 14.15 5.77
C GLN A 160 5.30 15.62 5.86
N VAL A 161 4.64 16.02 6.96
CA VAL A 161 4.24 17.43 7.17
C VAL A 161 5.46 18.33 7.32
N GLU A 162 6.49 17.90 8.07
CA GLU A 162 7.73 18.65 8.24
C GLU A 162 8.49 18.78 6.89
N ALA A 163 8.66 17.68 6.17
CA ALA A 163 9.30 17.68 4.85
C ALA A 163 8.57 18.60 3.83
N LYS A 164 7.24 18.58 3.84
CA LYS A 164 6.45 19.44 2.95
C LYS A 164 6.64 20.93 3.27
N LYS A 165 6.78 21.32 4.55
CA LYS A 165 7.07 22.71 4.93
C LYS A 165 8.43 23.18 4.42
N GLU A 166 9.38 22.27 4.28
CA GLU A 166 10.72 22.51 3.73
C GLU A 166 10.77 22.41 2.19
N GLY A 167 9.62 22.17 1.53
CA GLY A 167 9.51 22.11 0.06
C GLY A 167 9.76 20.75 -0.56
N TYR A 168 9.96 19.70 0.24
CA TYR A 168 10.12 18.34 -0.25
C TYR A 168 8.79 17.66 -0.54
N ALA A 169 8.74 16.83 -1.57
CA ALA A 169 7.54 16.08 -1.94
C ALA A 169 7.31 14.84 -1.07
N GLN A 170 8.40 14.21 -0.60
CA GLN A 170 8.37 12.96 0.16
C GLN A 170 9.57 12.86 1.12
N VAL A 171 9.54 11.85 1.98
CA VAL A 171 10.65 11.46 2.85
C VAL A 171 11.25 10.13 2.40
N LEU A 172 12.57 10.00 2.46
CA LEU A 172 13.29 8.74 2.35
C LEU A 172 13.45 8.17 3.75
N TRP A 173 12.80 7.04 4.00
CA TRP A 173 12.86 6.37 5.29
C TRP A 173 14.14 5.55 5.43
N LEU A 174 14.78 5.70 6.56
CA LEU A 174 15.88 4.85 6.99
C LEU A 174 15.38 3.78 7.96
N ASP A 175 16.15 2.70 8.07
CA ASP A 175 15.87 1.64 9.01
C ASP A 175 15.77 2.16 10.45
N GLY A 176 14.85 1.58 11.22
CA GLY A 176 14.56 2.07 12.57
C GLY A 176 15.58 1.68 13.64
N VAL A 177 16.60 0.88 13.31
CA VAL A 177 17.61 0.37 14.25
C VAL A 177 18.91 1.15 14.14
N GLU A 178 19.52 1.14 12.98
CA GLU A 178 20.84 1.77 12.72
C GLU A 178 20.70 3.18 12.11
N ARG A 179 19.54 3.51 11.54
CA ARG A 179 19.26 4.78 10.81
C ARG A 179 20.25 5.08 9.70
N LYS A 180 20.67 4.05 9.05
CA LYS A 180 21.71 4.06 8.05
C LYS A 180 21.26 3.53 6.69
N TYR A 181 20.34 2.59 6.69
CA TYR A 181 19.96 1.86 5.49
C TYR A 181 18.60 2.31 5.00
N VAL A 182 18.52 2.55 3.70
CA VAL A 182 17.29 2.94 3.02
C VAL A 182 16.24 1.83 3.08
N GLU A 183 15.01 2.18 3.37
CA GLU A 183 13.87 1.24 3.36
C GLU A 183 12.82 1.61 2.31
N GLU A 184 12.18 2.76 2.42
CA GLU A 184 11.09 3.18 1.54
C GLU A 184 11.12 4.69 1.29
N VAL A 185 10.38 5.18 0.30
CA VAL A 185 10.11 6.60 0.08
C VAL A 185 8.64 6.89 0.29
N GLY A 186 8.31 7.69 1.29
CA GLY A 186 6.93 7.98 1.63
C GLY A 186 6.15 6.70 1.90
N THR A 187 5.25 6.33 0.99
CA THR A 187 4.42 5.10 1.03
C THR A 187 4.77 4.13 -0.10
N MET A 188 5.98 4.21 -0.64
CA MET A 188 6.40 3.47 -1.84
C MET A 188 7.72 2.74 -1.62
N ASN A 189 7.86 1.55 -2.22
CA ASN A 189 9.17 0.93 -2.40
C ASN A 189 10.02 1.79 -3.35
N ILE A 190 11.35 1.64 -3.27
CA ILE A 190 12.30 2.41 -4.07
C ILE A 190 13.27 1.49 -4.79
N PHE A 191 13.72 1.93 -5.96
CA PHE A 191 14.79 1.33 -6.74
C PHE A 191 15.85 2.37 -7.05
N PHE A 192 17.10 1.92 -7.07
CA PHE A 192 18.28 2.70 -7.49
C PHE A 192 18.94 2.01 -8.67
N LYS A 193 19.66 2.78 -9.48
CA LYS A 193 20.61 2.23 -10.45
C LYS A 193 22.02 2.59 -9.98
N ILE A 194 22.75 1.58 -9.48
CA ILE A 194 24.09 1.74 -8.91
C ILE A 194 25.06 0.91 -9.74
N ASN A 195 26.05 1.57 -10.36
CA ASN A 195 27.07 0.90 -11.19
C ASN A 195 26.47 -0.05 -12.25
N GLY A 196 25.38 0.37 -12.89
CA GLY A 196 24.70 -0.42 -13.93
C GLY A 196 23.70 -1.46 -13.42
N THR A 197 23.70 -1.79 -12.13
CA THR A 197 22.78 -2.73 -11.47
C THR A 197 21.56 -2.02 -10.92
N VAL A 198 20.38 -2.59 -11.11
CA VAL A 198 19.14 -2.15 -10.43
C VAL A 198 19.15 -2.72 -9.02
N VAL A 199 19.03 -1.86 -8.01
CA VAL A 199 19.11 -2.26 -6.60
C VAL A 199 17.89 -1.77 -5.86
N THR A 200 17.29 -2.63 -5.03
CA THR A 200 16.18 -2.27 -4.15
C THR A 200 16.45 -2.80 -2.73
N PRO A 201 15.99 -2.09 -1.68
CA PRO A 201 16.12 -2.59 -0.32
C PRO A 201 15.53 -4.00 -0.16
N MET A 202 16.29 -4.90 0.48
CA MET A 202 15.83 -6.23 0.81
C MET A 202 14.69 -6.18 1.83
N LEU A 203 13.74 -7.08 1.71
CA LEU A 203 12.66 -7.21 2.70
C LEU A 203 13.22 -7.73 4.03
N ASN A 204 12.92 -7.04 5.11
CA ASN A 204 13.50 -7.29 6.44
C ASN A 204 12.44 -7.32 7.57
N GLY A 205 11.14 -7.35 7.21
CA GLY A 205 10.03 -7.32 8.17
C GLY A 205 9.52 -5.90 8.50
N SER A 206 10.22 -4.83 8.04
CA SER A 206 9.73 -3.45 8.16
C SER A 206 9.20 -2.88 6.83
N ILE A 207 9.59 -3.47 5.71
CA ILE A 207 9.27 -2.98 4.36
C ILE A 207 8.07 -3.74 3.80
N LEU A 208 7.08 -3.01 3.25
CA LEU A 208 5.94 -3.64 2.59
C LEU A 208 6.38 -4.40 1.33
N PRO A 209 6.06 -5.72 1.20
CA PRO A 209 6.36 -6.49 0.00
C PRO A 209 5.45 -6.04 -1.16
N GLY A 210 5.91 -5.03 -1.91
CA GLY A 210 5.14 -4.40 -2.98
C GLY A 210 4.90 -5.33 -4.17
N VAL A 211 3.65 -5.43 -4.64
CA VAL A 211 3.33 -6.19 -5.87
C VAL A 211 4.00 -5.55 -7.08
N THR A 212 4.01 -4.22 -7.16
CA THR A 212 4.76 -3.48 -8.19
C THR A 212 6.26 -3.70 -8.06
N ARG A 213 6.81 -3.72 -6.83
CA ARG A 213 8.22 -4.03 -6.57
C ARG A 213 8.59 -5.40 -7.13
N ALA A 214 7.82 -6.44 -6.81
CA ALA A 214 8.03 -7.78 -7.34
C ALA A 214 7.98 -7.79 -8.87
N SER A 215 7.01 -7.11 -9.48
CA SER A 215 6.89 -7.01 -10.93
C SER A 215 8.07 -6.30 -11.58
N CYS A 216 8.63 -5.26 -10.96
CA CYS A 216 9.84 -4.59 -11.46
C CYS A 216 11.05 -5.52 -11.43
N ILE A 217 11.21 -6.31 -10.36
CA ILE A 217 12.28 -7.32 -10.26
C ILE A 217 12.11 -8.39 -11.35
N ASP A 218 10.90 -8.91 -11.54
CA ASP A 218 10.60 -9.90 -12.57
C ASP A 218 10.89 -9.36 -13.98
N LEU A 219 10.53 -8.11 -14.27
CA LEU A 219 10.83 -7.44 -15.54
C LEU A 219 12.34 -7.25 -15.75
N CYS A 220 13.09 -6.82 -14.74
CA CYS A 220 14.54 -6.72 -14.83
C CYS A 220 15.17 -8.06 -15.20
N LYS A 221 14.77 -9.13 -14.51
CA LYS A 221 15.24 -10.50 -14.80
C LYS A 221 14.88 -10.93 -16.22
N HIS A 222 13.63 -10.68 -16.66
CA HIS A 222 13.16 -11.01 -18.00
C HIS A 222 13.95 -10.29 -19.10
N TRP A 223 14.36 -9.04 -18.86
CA TRP A 223 15.17 -8.26 -19.81
C TRP A 223 16.67 -8.48 -19.68
N GLY A 224 17.13 -9.39 -18.82
CA GLY A 224 18.53 -9.65 -18.58
C GLY A 224 19.27 -8.50 -17.89
N LEU A 225 18.55 -7.60 -17.24
CA LEU A 225 19.14 -6.51 -16.45
C LEU A 225 19.58 -7.05 -15.08
N PRO A 226 20.80 -6.75 -14.62
CA PRO A 226 21.22 -7.13 -13.28
C PRO A 226 20.36 -6.45 -12.23
N VAL A 227 19.79 -7.24 -11.32
CA VAL A 227 18.94 -6.75 -10.23
C VAL A 227 19.33 -7.41 -8.91
N GLU A 228 19.44 -6.59 -7.86
CA GLU A 228 19.84 -7.03 -6.52
C GLU A 228 18.83 -6.54 -5.47
N GLU A 229 18.53 -7.42 -4.52
CA GLU A 229 17.82 -7.10 -3.28
C GLU A 229 18.84 -7.11 -2.14
N ARG A 230 19.24 -5.96 -1.64
CA ARG A 230 20.25 -5.83 -0.58
C ARG A 230 20.04 -4.58 0.28
N ARG A 231 20.75 -4.48 1.39
CA ARG A 231 20.84 -3.24 2.16
C ARG A 231 21.55 -2.16 1.33
N ILE A 232 21.09 -0.93 1.42
CA ILE A 232 21.63 0.23 0.73
C ILE A 232 21.91 1.31 1.78
N SER A 233 23.18 1.63 2.02
CA SER A 233 23.56 2.71 2.92
C SER A 233 23.29 4.06 2.28
N VAL A 234 23.05 5.09 3.09
CA VAL A 234 22.99 6.49 2.65
C VAL A 234 24.37 7.15 2.55
N ASP A 235 25.41 6.50 3.07
CA ASP A 235 26.81 6.93 3.01
C ASP A 235 27.45 6.59 1.66
#